data_85c9aabf865da4b165e5c74d3a06418d
#
_entry.id   85c9aabf865da4b165e5c74d3a06418d
#
_cell.length_a   1.000
_cell.length_b   1.000
_cell.length_c   1.000
_cell.angle_alpha   90.00
_cell.angle_beta   90.00
_cell.angle_gamma   90.00
#
_symmetry.space_group_name_H-M   'P 1'
#
loop_
_entity.id
_entity.type
_entity.pdbx_description
1 polymer ?
#
loop_
_entity_poly.entity_id
_entity_poly.type
_entity_poly.pdbx_seq_one_letter_code
_entity_poly.pdbx_strand_id
1 'polypeptide(L)'
;IGVRLVGSEMCIRDSNSDTLQVSLANTRARLRMTTLYYFAGLHKYLVAGTGNKVEDFGVGFYTKYGDGGVDLSPIADLLKSQVYAIAKHIKVSNQILEAAPTDGLFGDSRTDQDQIGASYDELEWAMKIQELGKTDSVFTTREKEVFKIYTRLNKANKHKMNPIPICEIPLSFI
;
A
#
# COMPACT_ATOMS: atom_id res chain seq x y z
N ILE A 1 3.02 31.06 -5.69
CA ILE A 1 2.74 29.78 -4.98
C ILE A 1 1.31 29.75 -4.47
N GLY A 2 0.79 30.86 -3.88
CA GLY A 2 -0.57 30.94 -3.33
C GLY A 2 -1.70 30.75 -4.35
N VAL A 3 -1.54 31.26 -5.57
CA VAL A 3 -2.58 31.18 -6.62
C VAL A 3 -2.77 29.73 -7.13
N ARG A 4 -1.72 28.93 -7.19
CA ARG A 4 -1.81 27.52 -7.59
C ARG A 4 -2.43 26.63 -6.51
N LEU A 5 -2.26 26.95 -5.24
CA LEU A 5 -2.91 26.24 -4.13
C LEU A 5 -4.42 26.48 -4.12
N VAL A 6 -4.85 27.73 -4.38
CA VAL A 6 -6.29 28.08 -4.48
C VAL A 6 -6.96 27.33 -5.65
N GLY A 7 -6.29 27.22 -6.80
CA GLY A 7 -6.80 26.44 -7.93
C GLY A 7 -6.91 24.94 -7.63
N SER A 8 -6.00 24.39 -6.84
CA SER A 8 -6.05 22.98 -6.40
C SER A 8 -7.22 22.73 -5.46
N GLU A 9 -7.55 23.64 -4.56
CA GLU A 9 -8.70 23.51 -3.66
C GLU A 9 -10.04 23.58 -4.41
N MET A 10 -10.15 24.41 -5.43
CA MET A 10 -11.35 24.47 -6.28
C MET A 10 -11.55 23.17 -7.07
N CYS A 11 -10.50 22.62 -7.66
CA CYS A 11 -10.56 21.32 -8.36
C CYS A 11 -10.93 20.16 -7.42
N ILE A 12 -10.54 20.22 -6.14
CA ILE A 12 -10.90 19.22 -5.13
C ILE A 12 -12.40 19.28 -4.79
N ARG A 13 -13.00 20.47 -4.75
CA ARG A 13 -14.45 20.65 -4.46
C ARG A 13 -15.35 20.11 -5.55
N ASP A 14 -14.93 20.18 -6.80
CA ASP A 14 -15.72 19.76 -7.97
C ASP A 14 -15.45 18.30 -8.39
N SER A 15 -14.52 17.60 -7.71
CA SER A 15 -14.25 16.20 -7.99
C SER A 15 -15.33 15.28 -7.41
N ASN A 16 -15.57 14.14 -8.08
CA ASN A 16 -16.43 13.07 -7.58
C ASN A 16 -16.04 12.72 -6.13
N SER A 17 -17.02 12.48 -5.27
CA SER A 17 -16.82 12.25 -3.83
C SER A 17 -15.76 11.17 -3.53
N ASP A 18 -15.73 10.08 -4.31
CA ASP A 18 -14.79 8.98 -4.12
C ASP A 18 -13.35 9.38 -4.48
N THR A 19 -13.15 10.08 -5.58
CA THR A 19 -11.83 10.61 -5.98
C THR A 19 -11.30 11.61 -4.97
N LEU A 20 -12.18 12.46 -4.41
CA LEU A 20 -11.81 13.39 -3.36
C LEU A 20 -11.38 12.67 -2.08
N GLN A 21 -12.11 11.63 -1.65
CA GLN A 21 -11.78 10.87 -0.45
C GLN A 21 -10.43 10.18 -0.57
N VAL A 22 -10.14 9.54 -1.70
CA VAL A 22 -8.83 8.92 -1.96
C VAL A 22 -7.71 9.96 -1.97
N SER A 23 -7.93 11.13 -2.58
CA SER A 23 -6.95 12.21 -2.60
C SER A 23 -6.65 12.74 -1.20
N LEU A 24 -7.68 12.89 -0.35
CA LEU A 24 -7.52 13.28 1.05
C LEU A 24 -6.82 12.21 1.88
N ALA A 25 -7.14 10.93 1.69
CA ALA A 25 -6.47 9.81 2.34
C ALA A 25 -4.97 9.81 2.01
N ASN A 26 -4.61 9.92 0.73
CA ASN A 26 -3.22 10.02 0.28
C ASN A 26 -2.50 11.26 0.86
N THR A 27 -3.20 12.37 1.01
CA THR A 27 -2.64 13.59 1.63
C THR A 27 -2.36 13.37 3.10
N ARG A 28 -3.28 12.75 3.85
CA ARG A 28 -3.09 12.40 5.26
C ARG A 28 -1.91 11.47 5.46
N ALA A 29 -1.77 10.42 4.63
CA ALA A 29 -0.63 9.50 4.68
C ALA A 29 0.72 10.24 4.47
N ARG A 30 0.79 11.16 3.51
CA ARG A 30 1.99 11.96 3.25
C ARG A 30 2.31 12.95 4.37
N LEU A 31 1.31 13.56 5.00
CA LEU A 31 1.51 14.41 6.16
C LEU A 31 2.05 13.62 7.36
N ARG A 32 1.54 12.41 7.60
CA ARG A 32 2.08 11.49 8.62
C ARG A 32 3.55 11.17 8.33
N MET A 33 3.90 10.80 7.09
CA MET A 33 5.26 10.53 6.66
C MET A 33 6.17 11.74 6.90
N THR A 34 5.77 12.93 6.46
CA THR A 34 6.54 14.17 6.66
C THR A 34 6.80 14.43 8.15
N THR A 35 5.81 14.19 9.01
CA THR A 35 5.94 14.34 10.47
C THR A 35 6.95 13.34 11.04
N LEU A 36 6.89 12.06 10.61
CA LEU A 36 7.84 11.04 11.05
C LEU A 36 9.27 11.41 10.64
N TYR A 37 9.49 11.85 9.42
CA TYR A 37 10.82 12.27 8.94
C TYR A 37 11.33 13.53 9.64
N TYR A 38 10.45 14.45 10.05
CA TYR A 38 10.84 15.58 10.87
C TYR A 38 11.46 15.11 12.20
N PHE A 39 10.79 14.22 12.92
CA PHE A 39 11.31 13.68 14.19
C PHE A 39 12.51 12.76 13.96
N ALA A 40 12.53 11.96 12.93
CA ALA A 40 13.67 11.12 12.58
C ALA A 40 14.91 11.98 12.33
N GLY A 41 14.79 13.05 11.56
CA GLY A 41 15.89 13.99 11.33
C GLY A 41 16.35 14.68 12.61
N LEU A 42 15.42 15.15 13.46
CA LEU A 42 15.74 15.80 14.74
C LEU A 42 16.52 14.87 15.68
N HIS A 43 16.17 13.58 15.72
CA HIS A 43 16.75 12.60 16.64
C HIS A 43 17.81 11.69 15.99
N LYS A 44 18.13 11.89 14.71
CA LYS A 44 19.05 11.03 13.93
C LYS A 44 18.59 9.57 13.89
N TYR A 45 17.30 9.35 13.70
CA TYR A 45 16.66 8.05 13.56
C TYR A 45 16.33 7.76 12.10
N LEU A 46 16.04 6.49 11.82
CA LEU A 46 15.48 6.01 10.56
C LEU A 46 13.97 5.77 10.72
N VAL A 47 13.22 5.95 9.64
CA VAL A 47 11.79 5.61 9.60
C VAL A 47 11.65 4.15 9.17
N ALA A 48 11.08 3.32 10.06
CA ALA A 48 10.77 1.93 9.78
C ALA A 48 9.36 1.78 9.20
N GLY A 49 9.27 1.12 8.04
CA GLY A 49 8.01 0.77 7.41
C GLY A 49 7.33 -0.43 8.06
N THR A 50 6.02 -0.49 7.92
CA THR A 50 5.15 -1.54 8.48
C THR A 50 4.39 -2.34 7.41
N GLY A 51 4.64 -2.08 6.14
CA GLY A 51 4.05 -2.82 5.02
C GLY A 51 4.58 -4.25 4.96
N ASN A 52 3.71 -5.19 4.61
CA ASN A 52 4.05 -6.58 4.39
C ASN A 52 4.14 -6.91 2.89
N LYS A 53 4.59 -8.12 2.56
CA LYS A 53 4.85 -8.54 1.18
C LYS A 53 3.64 -8.39 0.26
N VAL A 54 2.44 -8.73 0.76
CA VAL A 54 1.21 -8.66 -0.04
C VAL A 54 0.81 -7.21 -0.29
N GLU A 55 0.89 -6.36 0.73
CA GLU A 55 0.59 -4.93 0.63
C GLU A 55 1.56 -4.23 -0.30
N ASP A 56 2.87 -4.37 -0.07
CA ASP A 56 3.90 -3.60 -0.76
C ASP A 56 4.18 -4.12 -2.17
N PHE A 57 4.36 -5.44 -2.34
CA PHE A 57 4.80 -6.02 -3.60
C PHE A 57 3.71 -6.83 -4.32
N GLY A 58 2.63 -7.20 -3.61
CA GLY A 58 1.48 -7.86 -4.19
C GLY A 58 0.53 -6.88 -4.87
N VAL A 59 -0.25 -6.15 -4.10
CA VAL A 59 -1.31 -5.27 -4.60
C VAL A 59 -0.96 -3.79 -4.65
N GLY A 60 0.12 -3.36 -4.00
CA GLY A 60 0.53 -1.96 -3.88
C GLY A 60 -0.47 -1.14 -3.08
N PHE A 61 -1.00 -1.71 -2.00
CA PHE A 61 -1.98 -1.09 -1.11
C PHE A 61 -1.30 -0.18 -0.10
N TYR A 62 -0.74 0.91 -0.59
CA TYR A 62 -0.11 1.97 0.20
C TYR A 62 -0.06 3.27 -0.61
N THR A 63 0.17 4.37 0.06
CA THR A 63 0.42 5.66 -0.59
C THR A 63 1.91 5.83 -0.88
N LYS A 64 2.26 5.96 -2.17
CA LYS A 64 3.64 6.29 -2.56
C LYS A 64 4.05 7.63 -1.93
N TYR A 65 5.18 7.63 -1.22
CA TYR A 65 5.66 8.77 -0.43
C TYR A 65 4.74 9.18 0.73
N GLY A 66 3.89 8.25 1.19
CA GLY A 66 3.15 8.32 2.43
C GLY A 66 3.66 7.23 3.37
N ASP A 67 2.83 6.26 3.67
CA ASP A 67 3.22 5.05 4.43
C ASP A 67 4.26 4.18 3.71
N GLY A 68 4.36 4.27 2.37
CA GLY A 68 5.47 3.68 1.60
C GLY A 68 6.74 4.53 1.54
N GLY A 69 6.76 5.70 2.19
CA GLY A 69 7.96 6.56 2.28
C GLY A 69 8.74 6.26 3.56
N VAL A 70 9.66 5.29 3.50
CA VAL A 70 10.40 4.76 4.65
C VAL A 70 11.86 4.50 4.30
N ASP A 71 12.74 4.42 5.32
CA ASP A 71 14.16 4.14 5.14
C ASP A 71 14.47 2.64 5.13
N LEU A 72 13.64 1.85 5.83
CA LEU A 72 13.77 0.39 5.89
C LEU A 72 12.39 -0.26 6.08
N SER A 73 12.25 -1.49 5.57
CA SER A 73 10.99 -2.26 5.61
C SER A 73 11.23 -3.65 6.23
N PRO A 74 11.24 -3.77 7.58
CA PRO A 74 11.68 -4.99 8.28
C PRO A 74 10.83 -6.22 8.00
N ILE A 75 9.55 -6.05 7.65
CA ILE A 75 8.58 -7.12 7.45
C ILE A 75 8.07 -7.22 6.00
N ALA A 76 8.66 -6.48 5.06
CA ALA A 76 8.18 -6.42 3.69
C ALA A 76 8.36 -7.73 2.88
N ASP A 77 9.21 -8.65 3.33
CA ASP A 77 9.32 -9.99 2.72
C ASP A 77 8.41 -11.04 3.40
N LEU A 78 7.68 -10.67 4.44
CA LEU A 78 6.75 -11.54 5.14
C LEU A 78 5.32 -11.38 4.60
N LEU A 79 4.63 -12.50 4.40
CA LEU A 79 3.18 -12.50 4.17
C LEU A 79 2.43 -12.03 5.43
N LYS A 80 1.20 -11.54 5.29
CA LYS A 80 0.39 -11.10 6.43
C LYS A 80 0.17 -12.22 7.45
N SER A 81 -0.08 -13.44 6.97
CA SER A 81 -0.20 -14.65 7.79
C SER A 81 1.07 -14.93 8.61
N GLN A 82 2.25 -14.72 8.02
CA GLN A 82 3.53 -14.88 8.70
C GLN A 82 3.78 -13.78 9.74
N VAL A 83 3.39 -12.53 9.45
CA VAL A 83 3.43 -11.44 10.43
C VAL A 83 2.59 -11.77 11.64
N TYR A 84 1.36 -12.29 11.47
CA TYR A 84 0.52 -12.73 12.58
C TYR A 84 1.13 -13.91 13.35
N ALA A 85 1.74 -14.87 12.68
CA ALA A 85 2.41 -16.00 13.33
C ALA A 85 3.57 -15.54 14.22
N ILE A 86 4.40 -14.63 13.72
CA ILE A 86 5.51 -14.03 14.48
C ILE A 86 4.96 -13.20 15.66
N ALA A 87 3.98 -12.33 15.43
CA ALA A 87 3.37 -11.51 16.47
C ALA A 87 2.79 -12.36 17.60
N LYS A 88 2.13 -13.47 17.27
CA LYS A 88 1.65 -14.45 18.25
C LYS A 88 2.79 -15.11 19.04
N HIS A 89 3.88 -15.49 18.33
CA HIS A 89 5.04 -16.12 18.96
C HIS A 89 5.74 -15.19 19.96
N ILE A 90 5.91 -13.92 19.62
CA ILE A 90 6.49 -12.91 20.52
C ILE A 90 5.48 -12.32 21.52
N LYS A 91 4.28 -12.91 21.62
CA LYS A 91 3.25 -12.56 22.60
C LYS A 91 2.74 -11.13 22.49
N VAL A 92 2.54 -10.61 21.29
CA VAL A 92 1.82 -9.36 21.07
C VAL A 92 0.40 -9.49 21.66
N SER A 93 -0.10 -8.42 22.25
CA SER A 93 -1.43 -8.38 22.88
C SER A 93 -2.54 -8.88 21.96
N ASN A 94 -3.45 -9.70 22.49
CA ASN A 94 -4.62 -10.20 21.75
C ASN A 94 -5.47 -9.07 21.17
N GLN A 95 -5.59 -7.93 21.86
CA GLN A 95 -6.30 -6.76 21.35
C GLN A 95 -5.75 -6.28 19.98
N ILE A 96 -4.43 -6.40 19.77
CA ILE A 96 -3.78 -6.04 18.52
C ILE A 96 -3.96 -7.18 17.49
N LEU A 97 -3.80 -8.43 17.93
CA LEU A 97 -3.92 -9.60 17.05
C LEU A 97 -5.33 -9.78 16.48
N GLU A 98 -6.36 -9.40 17.25
CA GLU A 98 -7.78 -9.54 16.88
C GLU A 98 -8.34 -8.28 16.20
N ALA A 99 -7.58 -7.17 16.20
CA ALA A 99 -8.01 -5.94 15.54
C ALA A 99 -8.10 -6.12 14.02
N ALA A 100 -9.21 -5.71 13.43
CA ALA A 100 -9.36 -5.71 11.99
C ALA A 100 -8.34 -4.75 11.34
N PRO A 101 -7.63 -5.17 10.29
CA PRO A 101 -6.72 -4.29 9.57
C PRO A 101 -7.45 -3.08 8.97
N THR A 102 -6.97 -1.88 9.30
CA THR A 102 -7.50 -0.61 8.77
C THR A 102 -6.41 0.45 8.70
N ASP A 103 -6.42 1.28 7.66
CA ASP A 103 -5.48 2.38 7.49
C ASP A 103 -5.88 3.65 8.29
N GLY A 104 -7.14 3.75 8.71
CA GLY A 104 -7.68 4.90 9.45
C GLY A 104 -7.58 6.22 8.68
N LEU A 105 -7.58 6.18 7.35
CA LEU A 105 -7.42 7.37 6.50
C LEU A 105 -8.75 7.99 6.05
N PHE A 106 -9.83 7.21 6.04
CA PHE A 106 -11.13 7.65 5.51
C PHE A 106 -12.08 8.24 6.55
N GLY A 107 -11.80 8.03 7.86
CA GLY A 107 -12.63 8.55 8.95
C GLY A 107 -13.89 7.71 9.22
N ASP A 108 -14.01 6.54 8.63
CA ASP A 108 -15.04 5.53 8.87
C ASP A 108 -14.42 4.21 9.36
N SER A 109 -15.23 3.16 9.50
CA SER A 109 -14.80 1.85 10.01
C SER A 109 -14.45 0.83 8.91
N ARG A 110 -14.26 1.29 7.67
CA ARG A 110 -13.89 0.39 6.56
C ARG A 110 -12.58 -0.32 6.83
N THR A 111 -12.54 -1.61 6.54
CA THR A 111 -11.33 -2.43 6.64
C THR A 111 -10.55 -2.41 5.32
N ASP A 112 -9.30 -2.90 5.37
CA ASP A 112 -8.49 -3.10 4.16
C ASP A 112 -9.20 -4.07 3.19
N GLN A 113 -9.87 -5.11 3.71
CA GLN A 113 -10.63 -6.07 2.90
C GLN A 113 -11.81 -5.41 2.18
N ASP A 114 -12.51 -4.49 2.83
CA ASP A 114 -13.61 -3.74 2.21
C ASP A 114 -13.11 -2.86 1.06
N GLN A 115 -11.92 -2.29 1.20
CA GLN A 115 -11.31 -1.44 0.18
C GLN A 115 -10.75 -2.24 -1.00
N ILE A 116 -10.11 -3.38 -0.73
CA ILE A 116 -9.47 -4.22 -1.74
C ILE A 116 -10.50 -5.11 -2.46
N GLY A 117 -11.49 -5.62 -1.72
CA GLY A 117 -12.48 -6.59 -2.19
C GLY A 117 -12.04 -8.05 -2.08
N ALA A 118 -10.96 -8.32 -1.33
CA ALA A 118 -10.44 -9.66 -1.06
C ALA A 118 -9.76 -9.72 0.31
N SER A 119 -9.76 -10.89 0.95
CA SER A 119 -9.04 -11.12 2.19
C SER A 119 -7.52 -11.27 1.96
N TYR A 120 -6.72 -11.09 3.03
CA TYR A 120 -5.28 -11.30 2.93
C TYR A 120 -4.92 -12.73 2.52
N ASP A 121 -5.60 -13.75 3.04
CA ASP A 121 -5.37 -15.14 2.67
C ASP A 121 -5.64 -15.39 1.18
N GLU A 122 -6.70 -14.79 0.65
CA GLU A 122 -7.03 -14.86 -0.78
C GLU A 122 -5.96 -14.14 -1.65
N LEU A 123 -5.45 -13.00 -1.19
CA LEU A 123 -4.40 -12.25 -1.88
C LEU A 123 -3.05 -12.99 -1.84
N GLU A 124 -2.70 -13.63 -0.72
CA GLU A 124 -1.52 -14.49 -0.60
C GLU A 124 -1.57 -15.67 -1.56
N TRP A 125 -2.75 -16.30 -1.65
CA TRP A 125 -3.00 -17.35 -2.64
C TRP A 125 -2.80 -16.82 -4.07
N ALA A 126 -3.41 -15.68 -4.42
CA ALA A 126 -3.30 -15.10 -5.75
C ALA A 126 -1.86 -14.72 -6.11
N MET A 127 -1.10 -14.18 -5.15
CA MET A 127 0.31 -13.86 -5.29
C MET A 127 1.13 -15.09 -5.64
N LYS A 128 0.94 -16.18 -4.88
CA LYS A 128 1.61 -17.46 -5.12
C LYS A 128 1.27 -18.06 -6.48
N ILE A 129 0.01 -17.97 -6.90
CA ILE A 129 -0.43 -18.45 -8.21
C ILE A 129 0.24 -17.66 -9.34
N GLN A 130 0.33 -16.34 -9.20
CA GLN A 130 1.02 -15.49 -10.18
C GLN A 130 2.52 -15.81 -10.25
N GLU A 131 3.20 -15.99 -9.12
CA GLU A 131 4.61 -16.37 -9.06
C GLU A 131 4.88 -17.73 -9.74
N LEU A 132 3.94 -18.67 -9.62
CA LEU A 132 4.02 -19.99 -10.26
C LEU A 132 3.64 -19.98 -11.75
N GLY A 133 3.23 -18.84 -12.29
CA GLY A 133 2.78 -18.73 -13.70
C GLY A 133 1.57 -19.60 -14.05
N LYS A 134 0.74 -19.96 -13.04
CA LYS A 134 -0.43 -20.80 -13.25
C LYS A 134 -1.58 -19.98 -13.84
N THR A 135 -2.31 -20.61 -14.76
CA THR A 135 -3.48 -20.01 -15.41
C THR A 135 -4.79 -20.58 -14.85
N ASP A 136 -5.88 -19.86 -15.09
CA ASP A 136 -7.19 -19.96 -14.49
C ASP A 136 -8.06 -21.19 -14.86
N SER A 137 -7.51 -22.17 -15.58
CA SER A 137 -8.28 -23.31 -16.10
C SER A 137 -8.93 -24.22 -15.04
N VAL A 138 -8.48 -24.11 -13.77
CA VAL A 138 -8.94 -24.99 -12.66
C VAL A 138 -9.51 -24.18 -11.48
N PHE A 139 -9.62 -22.86 -11.60
CA PHE A 139 -10.04 -22.00 -10.49
C PHE A 139 -11.55 -21.99 -10.30
N THR A 140 -11.99 -21.96 -9.05
CA THR A 140 -13.38 -21.69 -8.67
C THR A 140 -13.80 -20.28 -9.11
N THR A 141 -15.08 -19.98 -9.07
CA THR A 141 -15.60 -18.64 -9.40
C THR A 141 -14.97 -17.56 -8.51
N ARG A 142 -14.84 -17.81 -7.19
CA ARG A 142 -14.23 -16.86 -6.25
C ARG A 142 -12.73 -16.68 -6.51
N GLU A 143 -12.00 -17.75 -6.74
CA GLU A 143 -10.57 -17.69 -7.08
C GLU A 143 -10.30 -16.88 -8.36
N LYS A 144 -11.15 -17.03 -9.39
CA LYS A 144 -11.06 -16.20 -10.62
C LYS A 144 -11.28 -14.72 -10.33
N GLU A 145 -12.26 -14.39 -9.49
CA GLU A 145 -12.53 -13.03 -9.06
C GLU A 145 -11.34 -12.43 -8.30
N VAL A 146 -10.85 -13.13 -7.29
CA VAL A 146 -9.70 -12.73 -6.47
C VAL A 146 -8.44 -12.54 -7.33
N PHE A 147 -8.15 -13.48 -8.21
CA PHE A 147 -7.00 -13.39 -9.11
C PHE A 147 -7.11 -12.19 -10.06
N LYS A 148 -8.32 -11.86 -10.53
CA LYS A 148 -8.59 -10.67 -11.32
C LYS A 148 -8.38 -9.38 -10.51
N ILE A 149 -8.84 -9.34 -9.26
CA ILE A 149 -8.63 -8.21 -8.34
C ILE A 149 -7.12 -8.01 -8.14
N TYR A 150 -6.41 -9.07 -7.75
CA TYR A 150 -4.99 -9.05 -7.50
C TYR A 150 -4.18 -8.56 -8.71
N THR A 151 -4.38 -9.17 -9.88
CA THR A 151 -3.63 -8.82 -11.09
C THR A 151 -3.91 -7.39 -11.56
N ARG A 152 -5.17 -6.92 -11.44
CA ARG A 152 -5.54 -5.54 -11.74
C ARG A 152 -4.81 -4.56 -10.83
N LEU A 153 -4.81 -4.79 -9.51
CA LEU A 153 -4.15 -3.93 -8.54
C LEU A 153 -2.62 -3.96 -8.68
N ASN A 154 -2.03 -5.15 -8.84
CA ASN A 154 -0.59 -5.30 -9.08
C ASN A 154 -0.14 -4.49 -10.30
N LYS A 155 -0.86 -4.63 -11.42
CA LYS A 155 -0.56 -3.89 -12.66
C LYS A 155 -0.71 -2.37 -12.49
N ALA A 156 -1.80 -1.92 -11.90
CA ALA A 156 -2.10 -0.50 -11.71
C ALA A 156 -1.08 0.17 -10.76
N ASN A 157 -0.64 -0.54 -9.74
CA ASN A 157 0.26 -0.04 -8.70
C ASN A 157 1.75 -0.37 -8.92
N LYS A 158 2.10 -0.97 -10.06
CA LYS A 158 3.48 -1.39 -10.36
C LYS A 158 4.50 -0.26 -10.22
N HIS A 159 4.11 0.98 -10.56
CA HIS A 159 4.93 2.18 -10.42
C HIS A 159 5.30 2.53 -8.97
N LYS A 160 4.60 1.98 -7.98
CA LYS A 160 4.93 2.14 -6.56
C LYS A 160 6.02 1.15 -6.13
N MET A 161 6.00 -0.05 -6.70
CA MET A 161 6.86 -1.19 -6.36
C MET A 161 8.23 -1.13 -7.04
N ASN A 162 8.28 -0.53 -8.22
CA ASN A 162 9.51 -0.43 -9.02
C ASN A 162 10.32 0.82 -8.63
N PRO A 163 11.66 0.78 -8.81
CA PRO A 163 12.49 1.97 -8.75
C PRO A 163 11.95 3.08 -9.65
N ILE A 164 12.25 4.33 -9.30
CA ILE A 164 11.86 5.48 -10.10
C ILE A 164 12.53 5.36 -11.48
N PRO A 165 11.77 5.43 -12.59
CA PRO A 165 12.35 5.39 -13.92
C PRO A 165 13.33 6.54 -14.15
N ILE A 166 14.49 6.23 -14.68
CA ILE A 166 15.54 7.21 -15.03
C ILE A 166 15.58 7.32 -16.55
N CYS A 167 15.62 8.55 -17.06
CA CYS A 167 15.88 8.78 -18.45
C CYS A 167 17.39 8.60 -18.72
N GLU A 168 17.75 7.50 -19.38
CA GLU A 168 19.14 7.25 -19.79
C GLU A 168 19.45 8.07 -21.04
N ILE A 169 20.44 8.96 -20.91
CA ILE A 169 20.91 9.79 -22.02
C ILE A 169 22.02 9.02 -22.75
N PRO A 170 21.86 8.69 -24.05
CA PRO A 170 22.90 8.02 -24.83
C PRO A 170 24.20 8.84 -24.82
N LEU A 171 25.32 8.14 -24.67
CA LEU A 171 26.65 8.79 -24.67
C LEU A 171 26.94 9.62 -25.94
N SER A 172 26.25 9.31 -27.04
CA SER A 172 26.34 10.08 -28.29
C SER A 172 25.77 11.49 -28.21
N PHE A 173 25.05 11.82 -27.11
CA PHE A 173 24.48 13.16 -26.86
C PHE A 173 25.21 13.93 -25.76
N ILE A 174 26.24 13.34 -25.17
CA ILE A 174 27.10 13.92 -24.15
C ILE A 174 28.51 14.07 -24.70
#